data_ff0c366bfac9f0775766828b50a3f2ef
#
_entry.id   ff0c366bfac9f0775766828b50a3f2ef
#
_cell.length_a   1.000
_cell.length_b   1.000
_cell.length_c   1.000
_cell.angle_alpha   90.00
_cell.angle_beta   90.00
_cell.angle_gamma   90.00
#
_symmetry.space_group_name_H-M   'P 1'
#
loop_
_entity.id
_entity.type
_entity.pdbx_description
1 polymer ?
#
loop_
_entity_poly.entity_id
_entity_poly.type
_entity_poly.pdbx_seq_one_letter_code
_entity_poly.pdbx_strand_id
1 'polypeptide(L)'
;VSFLHGATMKKDPLFKGAAGNKYNLRDRKPAFEVKQVDGGLLIGARRNAENDHYYWRVTPFVAPCFTVIPPRGDHPIHGHFWIPIDDHNCMAWSYDYHPVRALSSAEREAMERGEGIHVPYVPGTFRPLQNKDNDYLMDREAQRRGDTYSGIEGFAMQDASVQESMGPIVDRTKENL
;
A
#
# COMPACT_ATOMS: atom_id res chain seq x y z
N VAL A 1 7.96 5.13 -0.01
CA VAL A 1 7.07 4.57 -1.06
C VAL A 1 7.85 4.31 -2.34
N SER A 2 8.38 5.32 -3.05
CA SER A 2 9.00 5.13 -4.37
C SER A 2 10.28 4.28 -4.36
N PHE A 3 11.03 4.22 -3.27
CA PHE A 3 12.16 3.31 -3.13
C PHE A 3 11.67 1.88 -2.90
N LEU A 4 10.85 1.69 -1.88
CA LEU A 4 10.38 0.37 -1.46
C LEU A 4 9.58 -0.32 -2.57
N HIS A 5 8.63 0.38 -3.18
CA HIS A 5 7.70 -0.17 -4.16
C HIS A 5 8.09 0.06 -5.62
N GLY A 6 9.20 0.74 -5.90
CA GLY A 6 9.54 1.22 -7.25
C GLY A 6 9.60 0.12 -8.31
N ALA A 7 10.17 -1.03 -7.99
CA ALA A 7 10.25 -2.17 -8.90
C ALA A 7 8.86 -2.81 -9.13
N THR A 8 8.09 -3.01 -8.06
CA THR A 8 6.73 -3.55 -8.11
C THR A 8 5.81 -2.65 -8.94
N MET A 9 5.88 -1.33 -8.70
CA MET A 9 5.11 -0.33 -9.48
C MET A 9 5.43 -0.36 -10.98
N LYS A 10 6.66 -0.66 -11.37
CA LYS A 10 7.04 -0.76 -12.79
C LYS A 10 6.49 -2.01 -13.46
N LYS A 11 6.35 -3.10 -12.71
CA LYS A 11 5.82 -4.37 -13.19
C LYS A 11 4.30 -4.38 -13.27
N ASP A 12 3.62 -3.64 -12.39
CA ASP A 12 2.17 -3.60 -12.29
C ASP A 12 1.55 -2.86 -13.50
N PRO A 13 0.81 -3.56 -14.38
CA PRO A 13 0.21 -2.95 -15.55
C PRO A 13 -0.81 -1.85 -15.19
N LEU A 14 -1.41 -1.94 -14.02
CA LEU A 14 -2.37 -0.98 -13.51
C LEU A 14 -1.71 0.36 -13.11
N PHE A 15 -0.43 0.36 -12.79
CA PHE A 15 0.34 1.58 -12.56
C PHE A 15 0.83 2.25 -13.84
N LYS A 16 0.97 1.49 -14.94
CA LYS A 16 1.38 2.06 -16.23
C LYS A 16 0.22 2.88 -16.80
N GLY A 17 0.48 4.17 -17.03
CA GLY A 17 -0.49 5.06 -17.68
C GLY A 17 -1.54 5.70 -16.77
N ALA A 18 -1.56 5.41 -15.48
CA ALA A 18 -2.44 6.11 -14.57
C ALA A 18 -2.14 7.62 -14.55
N ALA A 19 -3.14 8.44 -14.86
CA ALA A 19 -3.00 9.87 -15.14
C ALA A 19 -2.28 10.68 -14.04
N GLY A 20 -2.37 10.26 -12.79
CA GLY A 20 -1.72 10.92 -11.66
C GLY A 20 -0.26 10.54 -11.41
N ASN A 21 0.27 9.49 -12.06
CA ASN A 21 1.61 8.99 -11.74
C ASN A 21 2.71 10.00 -12.06
N LYS A 22 2.57 10.77 -13.13
CA LYS A 22 3.54 11.82 -13.50
C LYS A 22 3.75 12.84 -12.37
N TYR A 23 2.71 13.20 -11.64
CA TYR A 23 2.79 14.16 -10.53
C TYR A 23 3.48 13.57 -9.31
N ASN A 24 3.25 12.28 -9.02
CA ASN A 24 3.94 11.57 -7.94
C ASN A 24 5.46 11.46 -8.17
N LEU A 25 5.86 11.31 -9.43
CA LEU A 25 7.27 11.22 -9.80
C LEU A 25 7.95 12.58 -9.84
N ARG A 26 7.23 13.61 -10.33
CA ARG A 26 7.75 14.98 -10.48
C ARG A 26 7.86 15.69 -9.14
N ASP A 27 6.85 15.60 -8.31
CA ASP A 27 6.80 16.23 -6.98
C ASP A 27 6.79 15.16 -5.89
N ARG A 28 7.97 14.93 -5.28
CA ARG A 28 8.19 13.92 -4.25
C ARG A 28 7.96 14.44 -2.83
N LYS A 29 7.69 15.73 -2.66
CA LYS A 29 7.40 16.38 -1.38
C LYS A 29 5.99 17.01 -1.41
N PRO A 30 4.93 16.21 -1.34
CA PRO A 30 3.59 16.77 -1.29
C PRO A 30 3.40 17.62 -0.02
N ALA A 31 2.64 18.70 -0.14
CA ALA A 31 2.09 19.35 1.02
C ALA A 31 0.92 18.53 1.56
N PHE A 32 0.91 18.26 2.86
CA PHE A 32 -0.18 17.52 3.50
C PHE A 32 -1.17 18.50 4.13
N GLU A 33 -2.44 18.16 3.96
CA GLU A 33 -3.56 18.81 4.64
C GLU A 33 -4.45 17.73 5.24
N VAL A 34 -4.87 17.92 6.49
CA VAL A 34 -5.74 16.97 7.20
C VAL A 34 -7.02 17.67 7.58
N LYS A 35 -8.14 17.05 7.23
CA LYS A 35 -9.47 17.51 7.62
C LYS A 35 -10.16 16.44 8.46
N GLN A 36 -10.56 16.81 9.65
CA GLN A 36 -11.43 15.97 10.48
C GLN A 36 -12.86 16.02 9.93
N VAL A 37 -13.50 14.86 9.90
CA VAL A 37 -14.90 14.65 9.54
C VAL A 37 -15.57 13.74 10.57
N ASP A 38 -16.90 13.63 10.57
CA ASP A 38 -17.62 12.86 11.58
C ASP A 38 -17.20 11.38 11.69
N GLY A 39 -16.79 10.78 10.58
CA GLY A 39 -16.35 9.38 10.54
C GLY A 39 -14.84 9.17 10.63
N GLY A 40 -14.01 10.22 10.79
CA GLY A 40 -12.56 10.06 10.80
C GLY A 40 -11.78 11.24 10.22
N LEU A 41 -10.82 10.95 9.34
CA LEU A 41 -9.93 11.95 8.75
C LEU A 41 -9.88 11.83 7.22
N LEU A 42 -9.79 12.98 6.54
CA LEU A 42 -9.37 13.07 5.15
C LEU A 42 -7.95 13.60 5.10
N ILE A 43 -7.02 12.80 4.61
CA ILE A 43 -5.60 13.13 4.51
C ILE A 43 -5.28 13.44 3.06
N GLY A 44 -5.13 14.71 2.73
CA GLY A 44 -4.84 15.20 1.39
C GLY A 44 -3.34 15.39 1.16
N ALA A 45 -2.80 14.78 0.12
CA ALA A 45 -1.44 15.01 -0.36
C ALA A 45 -1.50 15.84 -1.65
N ARG A 46 -1.19 17.13 -1.54
CA ARG A 46 -1.21 18.09 -2.62
C ARG A 46 0.14 18.18 -3.32
N ARG A 47 0.13 18.15 -4.64
CA ARG A 47 1.29 18.36 -5.51
C ARG A 47 1.01 19.42 -6.55
N ASN A 48 2.05 20.12 -7.00
CA ASN A 48 1.93 21.05 -8.10
C ASN A 48 1.65 20.31 -9.42
N ALA A 49 0.70 20.80 -10.18
CA ALA A 49 0.36 20.37 -11.53
C ALA A 49 0.67 21.47 -12.56
N GLU A 50 0.11 21.39 -13.76
CA GLU A 50 0.25 22.40 -14.80
C GLU A 50 -0.72 23.57 -14.59
N ASN A 51 -0.39 24.75 -15.13
CA ASN A 51 -1.29 25.90 -15.21
C ASN A 51 -1.88 26.34 -13.86
N ASP A 52 -1.05 26.43 -12.84
CA ASP A 52 -1.45 26.80 -11.46
C ASP A 52 -2.52 25.88 -10.84
N HIS A 53 -2.62 24.64 -11.31
CA HIS A 53 -3.46 23.63 -10.72
C HIS A 53 -2.68 22.76 -9.75
N TYR A 54 -3.44 22.03 -8.92
CA TYR A 54 -2.90 21.06 -7.98
C TYR A 54 -3.44 19.66 -8.28
N TYR A 55 -2.56 18.67 -8.13
CA TYR A 55 -2.95 17.27 -8.10
C TYR A 55 -3.07 16.80 -6.66
N TRP A 56 -4.25 16.33 -6.30
CA TRP A 56 -4.53 15.83 -4.96
C TRP A 56 -4.66 14.31 -4.96
N ARG A 57 -4.12 13.71 -3.93
CA ARG A 57 -4.46 12.35 -3.51
C ARG A 57 -5.02 12.43 -2.11
N VAL A 58 -6.27 12.02 -1.96
CA VAL A 58 -6.95 12.04 -0.67
C VAL A 58 -7.09 10.62 -0.16
N THR A 59 -6.51 10.35 1.00
CA THR A 59 -6.58 9.08 1.72
C THR A 59 -7.56 9.25 2.88
N PRO A 60 -8.75 8.65 2.82
CA PRO A 60 -9.64 8.59 3.97
C PRO A 60 -9.10 7.61 5.03
N PHE A 61 -9.12 8.04 6.28
CA PHE A 61 -9.08 7.17 7.44
C PHE A 61 -10.47 7.19 8.07
N VAL A 62 -11.13 6.03 8.11
CA VAL A 62 -12.45 5.89 8.73
C VAL A 62 -12.27 5.19 10.07
N ALA A 63 -12.68 5.86 11.14
CA ALA A 63 -12.57 5.32 12.48
C ALA A 63 -13.42 4.03 12.62
N PRO A 64 -12.98 3.05 13.41
CA PRO A 64 -11.76 3.06 14.23
C PRO A 64 -10.50 2.55 13.51
N CYS A 65 -10.61 1.84 12.38
CA CYS A 65 -9.47 1.07 11.88
C CYS A 65 -9.43 0.91 10.34
N PHE A 66 -10.15 1.72 9.58
CA PHE A 66 -10.25 1.58 8.14
C PHE A 66 -9.37 2.61 7.43
N THR A 67 -8.52 2.14 6.52
CA THR A 67 -7.77 3.00 5.60
C THR A 67 -8.19 2.74 4.17
N VAL A 68 -8.29 3.80 3.38
CA VAL A 68 -8.66 3.73 1.97
C VAL A 68 -7.52 4.27 1.12
N ILE A 69 -7.04 3.49 0.18
CA ILE A 69 -6.01 3.90 -0.76
C ILE A 69 -6.69 4.56 -1.97
N PRO A 70 -6.45 5.84 -2.26
CA PRO A 70 -7.11 6.53 -3.34
C PRO A 70 -6.78 5.89 -4.69
N PRO A 71 -7.78 5.69 -5.56
CA PRO A 71 -7.61 5.03 -6.85
C PRO A 71 -6.70 5.83 -7.79
N ARG A 72 -6.23 5.18 -8.84
CA ARG A 72 -5.44 5.77 -9.91
C ARG A 72 -6.11 5.46 -11.24
N GLY A 73 -6.85 6.44 -11.78
CA GLY A 73 -7.66 6.21 -12.98
C GLY A 73 -8.85 5.27 -12.70
N ASP A 74 -9.12 4.36 -13.61
CA ASP A 74 -10.23 3.38 -13.51
C ASP A 74 -9.83 2.12 -12.73
N HIS A 75 -9.14 2.31 -11.62
CA HIS A 75 -8.75 1.21 -10.74
C HIS A 75 -9.80 0.97 -9.66
N PRO A 76 -9.91 -0.27 -9.17
CA PRO A 76 -10.57 -0.52 -7.90
C PRO A 76 -9.98 0.37 -6.79
N ILE A 77 -10.83 0.77 -5.88
CA ILE A 77 -10.44 1.38 -4.62
C ILE A 77 -9.95 0.27 -3.72
N HIS A 78 -8.77 0.43 -3.19
CA HIS A 78 -8.13 -0.51 -2.26
C HIS A 78 -8.21 0.01 -0.84
N GLY A 79 -8.14 -0.89 0.13
CA GLY A 79 -8.03 -0.48 1.51
C GLY A 79 -7.72 -1.63 2.45
N HIS A 80 -7.57 -1.27 3.72
CA HIS A 80 -7.32 -2.23 4.78
C HIS A 80 -8.22 -1.97 5.98
N PHE A 81 -8.65 -3.03 6.63
CA PHE A 81 -9.16 -3.04 7.99
C PHE A 81 -8.05 -3.52 8.90
N TRP A 82 -7.59 -2.67 9.80
CA TRP A 82 -6.54 -2.96 10.77
C TRP A 82 -7.18 -3.39 12.08
N ILE A 83 -7.55 -4.66 12.16
CA ILE A 83 -8.33 -5.18 13.30
C ILE A 83 -7.38 -5.68 14.38
N PRO A 84 -7.33 -5.06 15.55
CA PRO A 84 -6.45 -5.51 16.62
C PRO A 84 -6.86 -6.90 17.12
N ILE A 85 -5.87 -7.77 17.31
CA ILE A 85 -6.04 -9.09 17.94
C ILE A 85 -5.59 -8.99 19.40
N ASP A 86 -4.43 -8.40 19.62
CA ASP A 86 -3.83 -8.15 20.93
C ASP A 86 -2.90 -6.92 20.85
N ASP A 87 -2.13 -6.65 21.91
CA ASP A 87 -1.23 -5.49 21.97
C ASP A 87 -0.06 -5.54 20.96
N HIS A 88 0.21 -6.71 20.38
CA HIS A 88 1.35 -6.92 19.48
C HIS A 88 0.93 -7.28 18.05
N ASN A 89 -0.31 -7.70 17.84
CA ASN A 89 -0.77 -8.23 16.56
C ASN A 89 -2.08 -7.59 16.11
N CYS A 90 -2.18 -7.37 14.80
CA CYS A 90 -3.43 -7.03 14.16
C CYS A 90 -3.68 -7.93 12.94
N MET A 91 -4.94 -8.14 12.61
CA MET A 91 -5.35 -8.74 11.35
C MET A 91 -5.54 -7.62 10.32
N ALA A 92 -4.72 -7.63 9.27
CA ALA A 92 -4.87 -6.74 8.14
C ALA A 92 -5.76 -7.38 7.07
N TRP A 93 -7.01 -6.97 6.99
CA TRP A 93 -7.93 -7.40 5.94
C TRP A 93 -7.82 -6.45 4.75
N SER A 94 -7.37 -6.95 3.61
CA SER A 94 -7.33 -6.21 2.37
C SER A 94 -8.65 -6.33 1.63
N TYR A 95 -9.14 -5.22 1.09
CA TYR A 95 -10.35 -5.22 0.28
C TYR A 95 -10.18 -4.38 -0.98
N ASP A 96 -10.94 -4.74 -2.00
CA ASP A 96 -11.06 -4.00 -3.25
C ASP A 96 -12.52 -3.87 -3.64
N TYR A 97 -12.88 -2.69 -4.14
CA TYR A 97 -14.18 -2.48 -4.76
C TYR A 97 -14.10 -1.41 -5.84
N HIS A 98 -15.03 -1.43 -6.77
CA HIS A 98 -15.18 -0.37 -7.75
C HIS A 98 -16.53 0.34 -7.55
N PRO A 99 -16.57 1.69 -7.46
CA PRO A 99 -17.79 2.41 -7.06
C PRO A 99 -18.91 2.36 -8.08
N VAL A 100 -18.61 2.09 -9.35
CA VAL A 100 -19.59 2.19 -10.47
C VAL A 100 -19.72 0.94 -11.32
N ARG A 101 -18.90 -0.10 -11.08
CA ARG A 101 -18.97 -1.38 -11.81
C ARG A 101 -18.59 -2.56 -10.94
N ALA A 102 -18.95 -3.75 -11.36
CA ALA A 102 -18.42 -4.98 -10.77
C ALA A 102 -16.91 -5.11 -11.06
N LEU A 103 -16.19 -5.80 -10.18
CA LEU A 103 -14.82 -6.21 -10.46
C LEU A 103 -14.81 -7.22 -11.61
N SER A 104 -13.92 -7.04 -12.57
CA SER A 104 -13.72 -7.99 -13.67
C SER A 104 -13.16 -9.33 -13.18
N SER A 105 -13.27 -10.39 -14.00
CA SER A 105 -12.66 -11.67 -13.66
C SER A 105 -11.15 -11.57 -13.49
N ALA A 106 -10.48 -10.80 -14.37
CA ALA A 106 -9.03 -10.59 -14.28
C ALA A 106 -8.61 -9.89 -13.00
N GLU A 107 -9.37 -8.88 -12.54
CA GLU A 107 -9.11 -8.22 -11.25
C GLU A 107 -9.27 -9.20 -10.09
N ARG A 108 -10.35 -9.99 -10.05
CA ARG A 108 -10.56 -10.98 -8.99
C ARG A 108 -9.47 -12.07 -8.98
N GLU A 109 -9.11 -12.60 -10.15
CA GLU A 109 -8.05 -13.59 -10.26
C GLU A 109 -6.68 -13.04 -9.82
N ALA A 110 -6.39 -11.77 -10.11
CA ALA A 110 -5.18 -11.11 -9.62
C ALA A 110 -5.16 -11.03 -8.09
N MET A 111 -6.29 -10.69 -7.47
CA MET A 111 -6.43 -10.68 -6.01
C MET A 111 -6.26 -12.08 -5.40
N GLU A 112 -6.85 -13.09 -6.00
CA GLU A 112 -6.71 -14.49 -5.58
C GLU A 112 -5.27 -14.99 -5.66
N ARG A 113 -4.50 -14.52 -6.64
CA ARG A 113 -3.05 -14.78 -6.73
C ARG A 113 -2.20 -13.99 -5.73
N GLY A 114 -2.80 -13.10 -4.97
CA GLY A 114 -2.08 -12.25 -4.01
C GLY A 114 -1.36 -11.07 -4.63
N GLU A 115 -1.85 -10.56 -5.76
CA GLU A 115 -1.32 -9.35 -6.41
C GLU A 115 -1.86 -8.06 -5.76
N GLY A 116 -1.22 -6.93 -6.07
CA GLY A 116 -1.60 -5.63 -5.50
C GLY A 116 -1.33 -5.57 -4.00
N ILE A 117 -2.37 -5.27 -3.23
CA ILE A 117 -2.31 -5.22 -1.76
C ILE A 117 -2.64 -6.56 -1.09
N HIS A 118 -2.95 -7.58 -1.88
CA HIS A 118 -3.25 -8.93 -1.40
C HIS A 118 -1.97 -9.75 -1.26
N VAL A 119 -2.09 -10.86 -0.54
CA VAL A 119 -0.95 -11.77 -0.30
C VAL A 119 -1.40 -13.21 -0.49
N PRO A 120 -0.54 -14.08 -1.04
CA PRO A 120 -0.81 -15.51 -1.03
C PRO A 120 -0.61 -16.07 0.37
N TYR A 121 -1.50 -16.99 0.78
CA TYR A 121 -1.48 -17.61 2.10
C TYR A 121 -0.99 -19.05 2.03
N VAL A 122 -0.47 -19.54 3.14
CA VAL A 122 -0.31 -20.97 3.39
C VAL A 122 -1.70 -21.60 3.38
N PRO A 123 -1.95 -22.65 2.55
CA PRO A 123 -3.27 -23.24 2.43
C PRO A 123 -3.91 -23.61 3.76
N GLY A 124 -5.18 -23.25 3.94
CA GLY A 124 -5.93 -23.50 5.17
C GLY A 124 -5.59 -22.59 6.36
N THR A 125 -4.80 -21.55 6.14
CA THR A 125 -4.41 -20.60 7.19
C THR A 125 -4.58 -19.15 6.73
N PHE A 126 -4.45 -18.20 7.67
CA PHE A 126 -4.31 -16.76 7.40
C PHE A 126 -2.84 -16.30 7.44
N ARG A 127 -1.91 -17.22 7.41
CA ARG A 127 -0.47 -16.92 7.43
C ARG A 127 0.01 -16.66 6.00
N PRO A 128 0.61 -15.49 5.70
CA PRO A 128 1.23 -15.23 4.41
C PRO A 128 2.32 -16.23 4.07
N LEU A 129 2.45 -16.62 2.81
CA LEU A 129 3.56 -17.44 2.32
C LEU A 129 4.91 -16.79 2.61
N GLN A 130 5.02 -15.48 2.33
CA GLN A 130 6.17 -14.67 2.71
C GLN A 130 5.94 -14.15 4.13
N ASN A 131 6.82 -14.47 5.05
CA ASN A 131 6.69 -14.06 6.44
C ASN A 131 8.05 -13.99 7.14
N LYS A 132 8.07 -13.56 8.39
CA LYS A 132 9.28 -13.36 9.16
C LYS A 132 10.15 -14.62 9.31
N ASP A 133 9.54 -15.81 9.37
CA ASP A 133 10.29 -17.05 9.59
C ASP A 133 11.04 -17.54 8.35
N ASN A 134 10.73 -16.99 7.17
CA ASN A 134 11.42 -17.29 5.91
C ASN A 134 12.05 -16.05 5.27
N ASP A 135 12.36 -15.01 6.07
CA ASP A 135 12.91 -13.74 5.61
C ASP A 135 12.10 -13.12 4.44
N TYR A 136 10.77 -13.31 4.47
CA TYR A 136 9.85 -12.83 3.43
C TYR A 136 10.20 -13.31 2.03
N LEU A 137 10.87 -14.46 1.89
CA LEU A 137 11.41 -15.00 0.64
C LEU A 137 12.24 -13.97 -0.13
N MET A 138 13.05 -13.22 0.56
CA MET A 138 13.84 -12.11 0.03
C MET A 138 14.91 -12.59 -0.96
N ASP A 139 14.87 -12.08 -2.19
CA ASP A 139 15.92 -12.29 -3.20
C ASP A 139 17.07 -11.30 -2.98
N ARG A 140 18.10 -11.76 -2.26
CA ARG A 140 19.32 -10.98 -2.00
C ARG A 140 20.14 -10.69 -3.24
N GLU A 141 20.08 -11.54 -4.25
CA GLU A 141 20.78 -11.33 -5.51
C GLU A 141 20.12 -10.19 -6.31
N ALA A 142 18.80 -10.20 -6.45
CA ALA A 142 18.07 -9.11 -7.08
C ALA A 142 18.29 -7.77 -6.34
N GLN A 143 18.39 -7.80 -5.00
CA GLN A 143 18.70 -6.63 -4.20
C GLN A 143 20.13 -6.11 -4.51
N ARG A 144 21.13 -6.98 -4.57
CA ARG A 144 22.53 -6.60 -4.89
C ARG A 144 22.69 -6.06 -6.31
N ARG A 145 21.96 -6.60 -7.27
CA ARG A 145 21.94 -6.09 -8.65
C ARG A 145 21.20 -4.76 -8.80
N GLY A 146 20.44 -4.34 -7.80
CA GLY A 146 19.62 -3.13 -7.87
C GLY A 146 18.31 -3.30 -8.65
N ASP A 147 17.90 -4.53 -8.93
CA ASP A 147 16.62 -4.83 -9.60
C ASP A 147 15.43 -4.46 -8.75
N THR A 148 15.58 -4.55 -7.44
CA THR A 148 14.61 -4.18 -6.41
C THR A 148 15.33 -3.64 -5.18
N TYR A 149 14.69 -2.73 -4.46
CA TYR A 149 15.25 -2.15 -3.24
C TYR A 149 15.29 -3.14 -2.08
N SER A 150 14.20 -3.87 -1.86
CA SER A 150 14.04 -4.78 -0.72
C SER A 150 14.39 -6.24 -1.02
N GLY A 151 14.40 -6.66 -2.27
CA GLY A 151 14.45 -8.08 -2.62
C GLY A 151 13.13 -8.83 -2.39
N ILE A 152 12.11 -8.15 -1.87
CA ILE A 152 10.82 -8.75 -1.52
C ILE A 152 9.79 -8.41 -2.60
N GLU A 153 9.02 -9.39 -3.03
CA GLU A 153 7.93 -9.17 -3.98
C GLU A 153 6.61 -8.84 -3.28
N GLY A 154 5.75 -8.07 -3.97
CA GLY A 154 4.42 -7.67 -3.50
C GLY A 154 4.44 -6.44 -2.60
N PHE A 155 3.45 -5.54 -2.79
CA PHE A 155 3.35 -4.30 -2.00
C PHE A 155 3.16 -4.59 -0.52
N ALA A 156 2.20 -5.46 -0.19
CA ALA A 156 1.86 -5.76 1.20
C ALA A 156 3.03 -6.40 1.95
N MET A 157 3.78 -7.31 1.32
CA MET A 157 4.90 -7.97 1.97
C MET A 157 6.12 -7.07 2.12
N GLN A 158 6.34 -6.14 1.21
CA GLN A 158 7.34 -5.09 1.37
C GLN A 158 7.04 -4.22 2.60
N ASP A 159 5.78 -3.80 2.78
CA ASP A 159 5.36 -2.99 3.93
C ASP A 159 5.40 -3.81 5.22
N ALA A 160 4.88 -5.04 5.22
CA ALA A 160 4.88 -5.92 6.37
C ALA A 160 6.30 -6.20 6.88
N SER A 161 7.25 -6.46 5.98
CA SER A 161 8.63 -6.72 6.35
C SER A 161 9.29 -5.54 7.08
N VAL A 162 9.02 -4.32 6.64
CA VAL A 162 9.52 -3.10 7.28
C VAL A 162 8.86 -2.90 8.65
N GLN A 163 7.54 -3.05 8.72
CA GLN A 163 6.79 -2.86 9.96
C GLN A 163 7.16 -3.91 11.02
N GLU A 164 7.17 -5.19 10.66
CA GLU A 164 7.51 -6.26 11.60
C GLU A 164 8.98 -6.23 12.06
N SER A 165 9.88 -5.70 11.23
CA SER A 165 11.31 -5.55 11.60
C SER A 165 11.55 -4.48 12.66
N MET A 166 10.61 -3.56 12.87
CA MET A 166 10.71 -2.56 13.94
C MET A 166 10.45 -3.11 15.34
N GLY A 167 9.99 -4.36 15.44
CA GLY A 167 9.64 -5.01 16.69
C GLY A 167 8.15 -4.85 17.06
N PRO A 168 7.70 -5.51 18.15
CA PRO A 168 6.28 -5.62 18.47
C PRO A 168 5.62 -4.30 18.87
N ILE A 169 6.33 -3.42 19.58
CA ILE A 169 5.85 -2.08 19.95
C ILE A 169 6.98 -1.10 19.71
N VAL A 170 6.75 -0.15 18.80
CA VAL A 170 7.73 0.88 18.45
C VAL A 170 7.81 1.93 19.55
N ASP A 171 9.03 2.27 19.95
CA ASP A 171 9.28 3.40 20.84
C ASP A 171 9.06 4.73 20.09
N ARG A 172 7.88 5.29 20.24
CA ARG A 172 7.47 6.51 19.55
C ARG A 172 8.26 7.76 19.94
N THR A 173 9.00 7.71 21.05
CA THR A 173 9.87 8.84 21.43
C THR A 173 11.09 8.98 20.51
N LYS A 174 11.37 7.96 19.70
CA LYS A 174 12.47 7.94 18.72
C LYS A 174 12.01 8.18 17.27
N GLU A 175 10.73 8.43 17.06
CA GLU A 175 10.21 8.77 15.74
C GLU A 175 10.53 10.23 15.38
N ASN A 176 10.87 10.45 14.10
CA ASN A 176 10.97 11.77 13.48
C ASN A 176 9.84 11.94 12.49
N LEU A 177 8.91 12.85 12.76
CA LEU A 177 7.75 13.15 11.93
C LEU A 177 7.98 14.42 11.08
#